data_65a3d010bb8ff58b8808b0e59ffc2695
#
_entry.id   65a3d010bb8ff58b8808b0e59ffc2695
#
_cell.length_a   1.000
_cell.length_b   1.000
_cell.length_c   1.000
_cell.angle_alpha   90.00
_cell.angle_beta   90.00
_cell.angle_gamma   90.00
#
_symmetry.space_group_name_H-M   'P 1'
#
loop_
_entity.id
_entity.type
_entity.pdbx_description
1 polymer ?
#
loop_
_entity_poly.entity_id
_entity_poly.type
_entity_poly.pdbx_seq_one_letter_code
_entity_poly.pdbx_strand_id
1 'polypeptide(L)'
;METRIWCEFTPPEDVCRDYIIDAFKRYNVTLNYKLEYGHDSEDFYNMVRTYNDHHVPLSIWATLSDEMGYWINERNAEQFDRYVRKLAERFEYKGLKIKGLCIDLESPLQDIKSLCEPQNIISLLITCGKMLTANLNRKRFTEAGRILSDTARFLRSKGLESYAACIRHCYYDIRFKSELIQ
;
A
#
# COMPACT_ATOMS: atom_id res chain seq x y z
N MET A 1 12.96 -11.20 16.05
CA MET A 1 11.72 -11.16 15.20
C MET A 1 11.34 -9.69 15.07
N GLU A 2 11.13 -9.17 13.87
CA GLU A 2 10.69 -7.80 13.65
C GLU A 2 9.18 -7.72 13.81
N THR A 3 8.69 -6.74 14.54
CA THR A 3 7.27 -6.42 14.68
C THR A 3 6.94 -5.25 13.77
N ARG A 4 5.85 -5.33 13.00
CA ARG A 4 5.37 -4.25 12.15
C ARG A 4 3.99 -3.79 12.62
N ILE A 5 3.81 -2.49 12.73
CA ILE A 5 2.53 -1.86 13.11
C ILE A 5 2.06 -0.98 11.95
N TRP A 6 0.80 -1.15 11.56
CA TRP A 6 0.15 -0.34 10.53
C TRP A 6 -0.57 0.83 11.19
N CYS A 7 -0.33 2.03 10.68
CA CYS A 7 -0.92 3.26 11.18
C CYS A 7 -1.62 4.00 10.04
N GLU A 8 -2.93 4.08 10.11
CA GLU A 8 -3.75 4.67 9.04
C GLU A 8 -4.31 6.04 9.40
N PHE A 9 -4.80 6.20 10.64
CA PHE A 9 -5.61 7.37 11.00
C PHE A 9 -4.97 8.28 12.04
N THR A 10 -3.76 7.96 12.51
CA THR A 10 -3.09 8.77 13.52
C THR A 10 -2.28 9.87 12.85
N PRO A 11 -2.44 11.14 13.27
CA PRO A 11 -1.67 12.24 12.72
C PRO A 11 -0.16 12.09 12.93
N PRO A 12 0.69 12.70 12.06
CA PRO A 12 2.14 12.60 12.16
C PRO A 12 2.71 13.01 13.52
N GLU A 13 2.17 14.08 14.13
CA GLU A 13 2.60 14.61 15.42
C GLU A 13 2.34 13.63 16.59
N ASP A 14 1.25 12.86 16.49
CA ASP A 14 0.90 11.91 17.54
C ASP A 14 1.80 10.68 17.55
N VAL A 15 2.20 10.19 16.37
CA VAL A 15 3.15 9.04 16.29
C VAL A 15 4.58 9.44 16.62
N CYS A 16 4.90 10.74 16.69
CA CYS A 16 6.20 11.27 17.07
C CYS A 16 6.37 11.52 18.58
N ARG A 17 5.38 11.19 19.43
CA ARG A 17 5.48 11.37 20.88
C ARG A 17 6.61 10.50 21.44
N ASP A 18 7.40 11.05 22.35
CA ASP A 18 8.58 10.38 22.93
C ASP A 18 8.28 8.96 23.42
N TYR A 19 7.17 8.77 24.13
CA TYR A 19 6.81 7.44 24.66
C TYR A 19 6.51 6.42 23.58
N ILE A 20 6.04 6.84 22.37
CA ILE A 20 5.80 5.97 21.21
C ILE A 20 7.14 5.61 20.59
N ILE A 21 8.01 6.59 20.36
CA ILE A 21 9.37 6.38 19.83
C ILE A 21 10.16 5.43 20.74
N ASP A 22 10.11 5.64 22.07
CA ASP A 22 10.79 4.77 23.04
C ASP A 22 10.23 3.35 23.03
N ALA A 23 8.91 3.20 22.94
CA ALA A 23 8.29 1.89 22.82
C ALA A 23 8.72 1.19 21.52
N PHE A 24 8.78 1.89 20.39
CA PHE A 24 9.17 1.31 19.10
C PHE A 24 10.64 0.86 19.12
N LYS A 25 11.54 1.65 19.73
CA LYS A 25 12.93 1.23 19.98
C LYS A 25 12.99 0.00 20.86
N ARG A 26 12.30 0.03 22.01
CA ARG A 26 12.35 -1.04 23.03
C ARG A 26 11.87 -2.38 22.48
N TYR A 27 10.84 -2.37 21.63
CA TYR A 27 10.23 -3.59 21.12
C TYR A 27 10.63 -3.92 19.69
N ASN A 28 11.61 -3.20 19.13
CA ASN A 28 12.06 -3.38 17.72
C ASN A 28 10.91 -3.35 16.72
N VAL A 29 10.13 -2.27 16.77
CA VAL A 29 8.95 -2.08 15.92
C VAL A 29 9.32 -1.26 14.71
N THR A 30 8.86 -1.71 13.53
CA THR A 30 8.81 -0.88 12.31
C THR A 30 7.40 -0.31 12.15
N LEU A 31 7.30 1.00 12.04
CA LEU A 31 6.05 1.67 11.72
C LEU A 31 5.80 1.58 10.21
N ASN A 32 4.64 1.07 9.80
CA ASN A 32 4.10 1.21 8.44
C ASN A 32 3.08 2.34 8.45
N TYR A 33 3.52 3.53 8.06
CA TYR A 33 2.68 4.73 8.10
C TYR A 33 1.97 4.94 6.77
N LYS A 34 0.65 5.12 6.78
CA LYS A 34 -0.13 5.40 5.57
C LYS A 34 0.22 6.77 5.01
N LEU A 35 0.51 6.80 3.72
CA LEU A 35 0.62 8.03 2.95
C LEU A 35 -0.24 7.92 1.70
N GLU A 36 -1.30 8.69 1.67
CA GLU A 36 -2.16 8.82 0.51
C GLU A 36 -1.56 9.76 -0.54
N TYR A 37 -1.79 9.46 -1.80
CA TYR A 37 -1.35 10.27 -2.93
C TYR A 37 -1.75 11.75 -2.74
N GLY A 38 -0.74 12.64 -2.81
CA GLY A 38 -0.93 14.08 -2.66
C GLY A 38 -0.95 14.61 -1.22
N HIS A 39 -0.86 13.74 -0.20
CA HIS A 39 -0.87 14.14 1.21
C HIS A 39 0.53 14.18 1.86
N ASP A 40 1.59 14.26 1.07
CA ASP A 40 2.96 14.38 1.53
C ASP A 40 3.28 15.81 2.01
N SER A 41 2.71 16.19 3.16
CA SER A 41 2.88 17.49 3.82
C SER A 41 4.25 17.63 4.49
N GLU A 42 4.59 18.88 4.90
CA GLU A 42 5.82 19.10 5.66
C GLU A 42 5.78 18.39 7.03
N ASP A 43 4.61 18.29 7.66
CA ASP A 43 4.46 17.55 8.92
C ASP A 43 4.75 16.05 8.75
N PHE A 44 4.33 15.48 7.63
CA PHE A 44 4.70 14.12 7.28
C PHE A 44 6.24 13.97 7.13
N TYR A 45 6.89 14.88 6.44
CA TYR A 45 8.36 14.83 6.33
C TYR A 45 9.09 15.08 7.65
N ASN A 46 8.54 15.93 8.53
CA ASN A 46 9.06 16.13 9.89
C ASN A 46 8.95 14.85 10.72
N MET A 47 7.84 14.12 10.61
CA MET A 47 7.71 12.79 11.22
C MET A 47 8.82 11.85 10.71
N VAL A 48 9.06 11.79 9.40
CA VAL A 48 10.12 10.93 8.84
C VAL A 48 11.49 11.33 9.40
N ARG A 49 11.80 12.63 9.52
CA ARG A 49 13.05 13.12 10.15
C ARG A 49 13.16 12.65 11.60
N THR A 50 12.09 12.80 12.38
CA THR A 50 12.06 12.35 13.78
C THR A 50 12.38 10.85 13.89
N TYR A 51 11.79 10.01 13.05
CA TYR A 51 12.08 8.57 13.03
C TYR A 51 13.53 8.30 12.62
N ASN A 52 14.08 9.04 11.65
CA ASN A 52 15.47 8.91 11.23
C ASN A 52 16.44 9.31 12.35
N ASP A 53 16.23 10.44 13.03
CA ASP A 53 17.06 10.96 14.11
C ASP A 53 17.08 10.00 15.32
N HIS A 54 15.96 9.38 15.58
CA HIS A 54 15.82 8.38 16.64
C HIS A 54 16.22 6.96 16.23
N HIS A 55 16.62 6.74 14.96
CA HIS A 55 16.95 5.42 14.40
C HIS A 55 15.83 4.38 14.52
N VAL A 56 14.57 4.82 14.48
CA VAL A 56 13.40 3.94 14.45
C VAL A 56 13.03 3.64 13.00
N PRO A 57 12.92 2.34 12.62
CA PRO A 57 12.61 1.99 11.25
C PRO A 57 11.18 2.39 10.88
N LEU A 58 11.06 3.08 9.75
CA LEU A 58 9.80 3.55 9.18
C LEU A 58 9.65 3.02 7.76
N SER A 59 8.51 2.47 7.43
CA SER A 59 8.10 2.14 6.07
C SER A 59 6.83 2.90 5.71
N ILE A 60 6.64 3.19 4.44
CA ILE A 60 5.46 3.90 3.96
C ILE A 60 4.47 2.91 3.36
N TRP A 61 3.25 2.94 3.88
CA TRP A 61 2.10 2.30 3.26
C TRP A 61 1.47 3.29 2.27
N ALA A 62 1.86 3.14 1.00
CA ALA A 62 1.43 4.04 -0.06
C ALA A 62 0.04 3.66 -0.56
N THR A 63 -0.92 4.59 -0.51
CA THR A 63 -2.26 4.45 -1.09
C THR A 63 -2.50 5.51 -2.15
N LEU A 64 -3.39 5.23 -3.08
CA LEU A 64 -3.89 6.23 -4.01
C LEU A 64 -5.04 7.02 -3.38
N SER A 65 -5.51 8.09 -4.05
CA SER A 65 -6.74 8.77 -3.62
C SER A 65 -7.98 7.92 -3.93
N ASP A 66 -9.11 8.24 -3.30
CA ASP A 66 -10.39 7.56 -3.53
C ASP A 66 -10.77 7.56 -5.02
N GLU A 67 -10.56 8.68 -5.73
CA GLU A 67 -10.87 8.83 -7.16
C GLU A 67 -9.97 7.95 -8.04
N MET A 68 -8.77 7.62 -7.57
CA MET A 68 -7.82 6.74 -8.24
C MET A 68 -8.00 5.27 -7.86
N GLY A 69 -8.96 4.96 -6.96
CA GLY A 69 -9.32 3.60 -6.54
C GLY A 69 -8.74 3.15 -5.21
N TYR A 70 -8.06 4.02 -4.47
CA TYR A 70 -7.49 3.86 -3.13
C TYR A 70 -6.49 2.71 -3.00
N TRP A 71 -6.94 1.46 -3.03
CA TRP A 71 -6.07 0.27 -3.04
C TRP A 71 -5.54 -0.05 -4.43
N ILE A 72 -4.37 -0.66 -4.45
CA ILE A 72 -3.70 -1.03 -5.69
C ILE A 72 -4.34 -2.30 -6.27
N ASN A 73 -4.64 -2.24 -7.55
CA ASN A 73 -5.26 -3.33 -8.29
C ASN A 73 -4.87 -3.26 -9.77
N GLU A 74 -5.44 -4.15 -10.60
CA GLU A 74 -5.13 -4.22 -12.02
C GLU A 74 -5.56 -2.99 -12.84
N ARG A 75 -6.39 -2.10 -12.25
CA ARG A 75 -6.91 -0.90 -12.97
C ARG A 75 -6.04 0.33 -12.77
N ASN A 76 -5.24 0.37 -11.70
CA ASN A 76 -4.49 1.57 -11.29
C ASN A 76 -2.97 1.34 -11.05
N ALA A 77 -2.45 0.18 -11.43
CA ALA A 77 -1.04 -0.18 -11.25
C ALA A 77 -0.07 0.86 -11.86
N GLU A 78 -0.39 1.45 -13.03
CA GLU A 78 0.44 2.49 -13.66
C GLU A 78 0.47 3.79 -12.84
N GLN A 79 -0.69 4.23 -12.30
CA GLN A 79 -0.78 5.42 -11.47
C GLN A 79 0.05 5.22 -10.20
N PHE A 80 -0.06 4.02 -9.61
CA PHE A 80 0.70 3.65 -8.44
C PHE A 80 2.21 3.62 -8.70
N ASP A 81 2.66 3.00 -9.79
CA ASP A 81 4.08 2.97 -10.17
C ASP A 81 4.65 4.40 -10.29
N ARG A 82 3.94 5.29 -11.00
CA ARG A 82 4.35 6.68 -11.12
C ARG A 82 4.43 7.41 -9.78
N TYR A 83 3.47 7.16 -8.89
CA TYR A 83 3.44 7.75 -7.56
C TYR A 83 4.63 7.29 -6.72
N VAL A 84 4.84 5.99 -6.64
CA VAL A 84 5.90 5.39 -5.82
C VAL A 84 7.30 5.80 -6.28
N ARG A 85 7.52 5.89 -7.59
CA ARG A 85 8.81 6.38 -8.13
C ARG A 85 9.07 7.82 -7.72
N LYS A 86 8.10 8.70 -7.89
CA LYS A 86 8.21 10.11 -7.46
C LYS A 86 8.42 10.23 -5.96
N LEU A 87 7.73 9.41 -5.18
CA LEU A 87 7.88 9.41 -3.72
C LEU A 87 9.29 8.97 -3.31
N ALA A 88 9.83 7.91 -3.88
CA ALA A 88 11.20 7.46 -3.62
C ALA A 88 12.24 8.53 -4.00
N GLU A 89 12.07 9.20 -5.14
CA GLU A 89 12.93 10.31 -5.57
C GLU A 89 12.86 11.51 -4.61
N ARG A 90 11.67 11.82 -4.06
CA ARG A 90 11.51 12.89 -3.06
C ARG A 90 12.22 12.57 -1.74
N PHE A 91 12.14 11.33 -1.26
CA PHE A 91 12.89 10.91 -0.07
C PHE A 91 14.39 11.04 -0.29
N GLU A 92 14.90 10.60 -1.44
CA GLU A 92 16.30 10.74 -1.81
C GLU A 92 16.71 12.21 -1.87
N TYR A 93 15.94 13.06 -2.54
CA TYR A 93 16.20 14.51 -2.65
C TYR A 93 16.22 15.21 -1.28
N LYS A 94 15.32 14.83 -0.37
CA LYS A 94 15.25 15.39 0.99
C LYS A 94 16.29 14.77 1.95
N GLY A 95 17.07 13.77 1.52
CA GLY A 95 18.02 13.03 2.36
C GLY A 95 17.35 12.21 3.47
N LEU A 96 16.07 11.87 3.29
CA LEU A 96 15.28 11.12 4.26
C LEU A 96 15.34 9.62 3.98
N LYS A 97 15.42 8.83 5.04
CA LYS A 97 15.50 7.36 4.93
C LYS A 97 14.20 6.71 5.33
N ILE A 98 13.73 5.80 4.50
CA ILE A 98 12.65 4.87 4.81
C ILE A 98 13.18 3.45 4.61
N LYS A 99 12.64 2.50 5.35
CA LYS A 99 13.01 1.10 5.23
C LYS A 99 12.46 0.47 3.96
N GLY A 100 11.23 0.84 3.61
CA GLY A 100 10.58 0.31 2.42
C GLY A 100 9.22 0.92 2.16
N LEU A 101 8.58 0.37 1.14
CA LEU A 101 7.23 0.71 0.73
C LEU A 101 6.37 -0.54 0.81
N CYS A 102 5.22 -0.41 1.46
CA CYS A 102 4.22 -1.47 1.49
C CYS A 102 3.02 -1.13 0.61
N ILE A 103 2.45 -2.16 0.05
CA ILE A 103 1.36 -2.13 -0.91
C ILE A 103 0.21 -2.92 -0.31
N ASP A 104 -0.98 -2.40 -0.45
CA ASP A 104 -2.20 -3.13 -0.12
C ASP A 104 -2.88 -3.52 -1.43
N LEU A 105 -2.85 -4.82 -1.74
CA LEU A 105 -3.41 -5.38 -2.98
C LEU A 105 -4.83 -5.85 -2.69
N GLU A 106 -5.80 -5.03 -3.07
CA GLU A 106 -7.21 -5.31 -2.84
C GLU A 106 -8.07 -5.01 -4.08
N SER A 107 -9.30 -5.49 -4.02
CA SER A 107 -10.31 -5.14 -5.02
C SER A 107 -10.55 -3.63 -5.06
N PRO A 108 -10.92 -3.05 -6.21
CA PRO A 108 -11.24 -1.63 -6.30
C PRO A 108 -12.25 -1.21 -5.23
N LEU A 109 -11.95 -0.10 -4.52
CA LEU A 109 -12.79 0.40 -3.43
C LEU A 109 -14.25 0.63 -3.86
N GLN A 110 -14.47 1.12 -5.08
CA GLN A 110 -15.80 1.33 -5.64
C GLN A 110 -16.59 0.03 -5.77
N ASP A 111 -15.90 -1.06 -6.14
CA ASP A 111 -16.54 -2.37 -6.25
C ASP A 111 -17.00 -2.85 -4.87
N ILE A 112 -16.18 -2.66 -3.83
CA ILE A 112 -16.53 -3.01 -2.45
C ILE A 112 -17.65 -2.12 -1.92
N LYS A 113 -17.58 -0.80 -2.13
CA LYS A 113 -18.65 0.13 -1.74
C LYS A 113 -19.98 -0.27 -2.37
N SER A 114 -20.00 -0.63 -3.67
CA SER A 114 -21.19 -1.08 -4.37
C SER A 114 -21.80 -2.37 -3.83
N LEU A 115 -20.98 -3.27 -3.26
CA LEU A 115 -21.47 -4.48 -2.60
C LEU A 115 -22.06 -4.22 -1.22
N CYS A 116 -21.55 -3.21 -0.51
CA CYS A 116 -21.99 -2.84 0.82
C CYS A 116 -23.24 -1.93 0.85
N GLU A 117 -23.62 -1.38 -0.30
CA GLU A 117 -24.84 -0.58 -0.41
C GLU A 117 -26.11 -1.45 -0.19
N PRO A 118 -27.12 -0.94 0.52
CA PRO A 118 -28.38 -1.65 0.70
C PRO A 118 -29.05 -1.94 -0.66
N GLN A 119 -29.20 -3.20 -1.02
CA GLN A 119 -29.79 -3.61 -2.28
C GLN A 119 -30.58 -4.91 -2.14
N ASN A 120 -31.54 -5.12 -3.04
CA ASN A 120 -32.25 -6.40 -3.09
C ASN A 120 -31.36 -7.50 -3.70
N ILE A 121 -31.74 -8.75 -3.50
CA ILE A 121 -30.94 -9.91 -3.93
C ILE A 121 -30.66 -9.96 -5.44
N ILE A 122 -31.60 -9.48 -6.25
CA ILE A 122 -31.46 -9.45 -7.73
C ILE A 122 -30.40 -8.42 -8.12
N SER A 123 -30.48 -7.22 -7.52
CA SER A 123 -29.48 -6.16 -7.72
C SER A 123 -28.09 -6.61 -7.27
N LEU A 124 -27.99 -7.29 -6.15
CA LEU A 124 -26.74 -7.87 -5.64
C LEU A 124 -26.14 -8.88 -6.62
N LEU A 125 -26.95 -9.80 -7.14
CA LEU A 125 -26.50 -10.79 -8.14
C LEU A 125 -26.02 -10.13 -9.43
N ILE A 126 -26.71 -9.08 -9.90
CA ILE A 126 -26.29 -8.30 -11.08
C ILE A 126 -24.96 -7.59 -10.78
N THR A 127 -24.80 -6.98 -9.63
CA THR A 127 -23.56 -6.30 -9.21
C THR A 127 -22.41 -7.30 -9.15
N CYS A 128 -22.60 -8.44 -8.51
CA CYS A 128 -21.60 -9.51 -8.47
C CYS A 128 -21.23 -10.00 -9.89
N GLY A 129 -22.21 -10.20 -10.77
CA GLY A 129 -21.98 -10.60 -12.15
C GLY A 129 -21.16 -9.58 -12.94
N LYS A 130 -21.46 -8.29 -12.78
CA LYS A 130 -20.69 -7.20 -13.38
C LYS A 130 -19.25 -7.15 -12.85
N MET A 131 -19.06 -7.30 -11.56
CA MET A 131 -17.73 -7.31 -10.94
C MET A 131 -16.91 -8.50 -11.44
N LEU A 132 -17.49 -9.69 -11.47
CA LEU A 132 -16.81 -10.89 -11.98
C LEU A 132 -16.38 -10.67 -13.43
N THR A 133 -17.25 -10.21 -14.30
CA THR A 133 -16.93 -9.98 -15.73
C THR A 133 -15.89 -8.86 -15.91
N ALA A 134 -15.96 -7.80 -15.11
CA ALA A 134 -15.00 -6.70 -15.17
C ALA A 134 -13.59 -7.12 -14.68
N ASN A 135 -13.54 -8.08 -13.73
CA ASN A 135 -12.29 -8.55 -13.12
C ASN A 135 -11.68 -9.77 -13.82
N LEU A 136 -12.38 -10.38 -14.80
CA LEU A 136 -11.86 -11.51 -15.58
C LEU A 136 -10.93 -11.09 -16.74
N ASN A 137 -10.40 -9.88 -16.75
CA ASN A 137 -9.50 -9.41 -17.81
C ASN A 137 -8.05 -9.87 -17.55
N ARG A 138 -7.73 -11.11 -17.96
CA ARG A 138 -6.40 -11.71 -17.81
C ARG A 138 -5.27 -10.83 -18.36
N LYS A 139 -5.48 -10.16 -19.50
CA LYS A 139 -4.46 -9.28 -20.10
C LYS A 139 -4.14 -8.10 -19.18
N ARG A 140 -5.15 -7.49 -18.56
CA ARG A 140 -4.96 -6.39 -17.62
C ARG A 140 -4.23 -6.86 -16.35
N PHE A 141 -4.57 -8.01 -15.81
CA PHE A 141 -3.87 -8.61 -14.68
C PHE A 141 -2.40 -8.88 -14.97
N THR A 142 -2.11 -9.48 -16.12
CA THR A 142 -0.72 -9.76 -16.53
C THR A 142 0.09 -8.46 -16.67
N GLU A 143 -0.50 -7.44 -17.27
CA GLU A 143 0.17 -6.13 -17.42
C GLU A 143 0.39 -5.45 -16.06
N ALA A 144 -0.60 -5.43 -15.18
CA ALA A 144 -0.46 -4.90 -13.83
C ALA A 144 0.62 -5.66 -13.04
N GLY A 145 0.64 -6.98 -13.12
CA GLY A 145 1.68 -7.80 -12.51
C GLY A 145 3.09 -7.46 -13.01
N ARG A 146 3.24 -7.21 -14.32
CA ARG A 146 4.50 -6.74 -14.91
C ARG A 146 4.90 -5.38 -14.35
N ILE A 147 3.99 -4.41 -14.31
CA ILE A 147 4.23 -3.06 -13.78
C ILE A 147 4.65 -3.13 -12.31
N LEU A 148 3.91 -3.85 -11.47
CA LEU A 148 4.23 -3.97 -10.05
C LEU A 148 5.56 -4.70 -9.81
N SER A 149 5.90 -5.68 -10.64
CA SER A 149 7.22 -6.33 -10.60
C SER A 149 8.34 -5.36 -10.97
N ASP A 150 8.12 -4.48 -11.94
CA ASP A 150 9.06 -3.43 -12.32
C ASP A 150 9.21 -2.38 -11.21
N THR A 151 8.09 -1.99 -10.57
CA THR A 151 8.10 -1.12 -9.38
C THR A 151 8.93 -1.72 -8.25
N ALA A 152 8.73 -3.00 -7.94
CA ALA A 152 9.49 -3.70 -6.88
C ALA A 152 10.99 -3.77 -7.21
N ARG A 153 11.35 -4.00 -8.48
CA ARG A 153 12.75 -3.98 -8.94
C ARG A 153 13.36 -2.58 -8.80
N PHE A 154 12.61 -1.54 -9.17
CA PHE A 154 13.05 -0.16 -8.99
C PHE A 154 13.30 0.16 -7.51
N LEU A 155 12.36 -0.16 -6.61
CA LEU A 155 12.52 0.06 -5.17
C LEU A 155 13.75 -0.67 -4.63
N ARG A 156 13.95 -1.92 -5.02
CA ARG A 156 15.14 -2.70 -4.63
C ARG A 156 16.43 -2.08 -5.13
N SER A 157 16.46 -1.50 -6.34
CA SER A 157 17.64 -0.79 -6.86
C SER A 157 17.97 0.47 -6.06
N LYS A 158 17.00 1.04 -5.35
CA LYS A 158 17.16 2.15 -4.40
C LYS A 158 17.47 1.68 -2.96
N GLY A 159 17.63 0.38 -2.72
CA GLY A 159 17.88 -0.19 -1.40
C GLY A 159 16.62 -0.22 -0.51
N LEU A 160 15.44 -0.07 -1.10
CA LEU A 160 14.16 -0.08 -0.37
C LEU A 160 13.54 -1.47 -0.40
N GLU A 161 13.02 -1.92 0.74
CA GLU A 161 12.19 -3.11 0.81
C GLU A 161 10.84 -2.85 0.11
N SER A 162 10.30 -3.85 -0.55
CA SER A 162 8.93 -3.84 -1.05
C SER A 162 8.19 -5.07 -0.54
N TYR A 163 7.02 -4.88 0.01
CA TYR A 163 6.17 -5.97 0.49
C TYR A 163 4.69 -5.61 0.34
N ALA A 164 3.87 -6.63 0.19
CA ALA A 164 2.44 -6.46 0.02
C ALA A 164 1.69 -7.06 1.21
N ALA A 165 0.69 -6.34 1.70
CA ALA A 165 -0.39 -6.94 2.46
C ALA A 165 -1.34 -7.61 1.47
N CYS A 166 -1.69 -8.86 1.74
CA CYS A 166 -2.58 -9.63 0.89
C CYS A 166 -3.66 -10.26 1.74
N ILE A 167 -4.87 -10.36 1.18
CA ILE A 167 -5.95 -11.10 1.81
C ILE A 167 -5.53 -12.57 1.96
N ARG A 168 -5.96 -13.21 3.03
CA ARG A 168 -5.57 -14.59 3.40
C ARG A 168 -5.68 -15.62 2.26
N HIS A 169 -6.59 -15.40 1.33
CA HIS A 169 -6.79 -16.28 0.17
C HIS A 169 -5.64 -16.25 -0.84
N CYS A 170 -4.91 -15.15 -0.97
CA CYS A 170 -3.74 -15.05 -1.86
C CYS A 170 -2.65 -16.08 -1.53
N TYR A 171 -2.52 -16.47 -0.25
CA TYR A 171 -1.58 -17.51 0.15
C TYR A 171 -1.89 -18.87 -0.51
N TYR A 172 -3.16 -19.24 -0.59
CA TYR A 172 -3.57 -20.51 -1.21
C TYR A 172 -3.35 -20.48 -2.72
N ASP A 173 -3.59 -19.35 -3.36
CA ASP A 173 -3.39 -19.19 -4.80
C ASP A 173 -1.91 -19.27 -5.18
N ILE A 174 -1.04 -18.62 -4.42
CA ILE A 174 0.42 -18.71 -4.59
C ILE A 174 0.89 -20.16 -4.34
N ARG A 175 0.41 -20.80 -3.27
CA ARG A 175 0.82 -22.17 -2.88
C ARG A 175 0.35 -23.23 -3.87
N PHE A 176 -0.86 -23.09 -4.37
CA PHE A 176 -1.46 -24.07 -5.29
C PHE A 176 -1.28 -23.72 -6.75
N LYS A 177 -0.54 -22.62 -7.07
CA LYS A 177 -0.38 -22.11 -8.43
C LYS A 177 -1.73 -21.96 -9.13
N SER A 178 -2.77 -21.56 -8.39
CA SER A 178 -4.09 -21.39 -8.98
C SER A 178 -4.02 -20.22 -9.97
N GLU A 179 -4.61 -20.39 -11.14
CA GLU A 179 -4.61 -19.39 -12.20
C GLU A 179 -5.54 -18.18 -11.90
N LEU A 180 -6.18 -18.16 -10.72
CA LEU A 180 -7.15 -17.14 -10.35
C LEU A 180 -6.50 -15.80 -9.95
N ILE A 181 -5.20 -15.81 -9.62
CA ILE A 181 -4.43 -14.60 -9.24
C ILE A 181 -3.17 -14.43 -10.11
N GLN A 182 -3.08 -15.13 -11.23
CA GLN A 182 -2.00 -14.89 -12.21
C GLN A 182 -2.37 -13.80 -13.18
#